data_07456c7390f554039346cf5967fa0afa
#
_entry.id   07456c7390f554039346cf5967fa0afa
#
_cell.length_a   1.000
_cell.length_b   1.000
_cell.length_c   1.000
_cell.angle_alpha   90.00
_cell.angle_beta   90.00
_cell.angle_gamma   90.00
#
_symmetry.space_group_name_H-M   'P 1'
#
loop_
_entity.id
_entity.type
_entity.pdbx_description
1 polymer ?
#
loop_
_entity_poly.entity_id
_entity_poly.type
_entity_poly.pdbx_seq_one_letter_code
_entity_poly.pdbx_strand_id
1 'polypeptide(L)'
;MSVCGVVLMPSGHCTQVDVNVNELSSLEREFNHLDESRSWSLFYEQIQNSATIESSKLSLSAATESENRWKNRYRDIIPYDETRVLLQSESTGDYINANYVKVNEVPSRRYILTQGPLPQTVVHFWQMVLEQKSSVIIMLNRFTEKGTIKCFNYFPLNPQQTLTFPESTFSVTCISEENKGFYAIRTLEVVNSDTNETHRIQHFHYTRWPDFGVPDYPSSMLNLLWDVRRTGALDDPDHPSIVHCSAGVGRSGTFVLIDLALTMVRFILFDFTYFKSISIYVFF
;
A
#
# COMPACT_ATOMS: atom_id res chain seq x y z
N MET A 1 -35.79 11.19 -9.65
CA MET A 1 -35.86 9.74 -9.36
C MET A 1 -34.72 9.43 -8.41
N SER A 2 -35.03 9.06 -7.18
CA SER A 2 -34.00 8.68 -6.18
C SER A 2 -33.48 7.28 -6.51
N VAL A 3 -32.20 7.16 -6.69
CA VAL A 3 -31.53 5.85 -6.75
C VAL A 3 -31.10 5.48 -5.34
N CYS A 4 -31.81 4.52 -4.74
CA CYS A 4 -31.55 4.02 -3.39
C CYS A 4 -30.39 3.01 -3.46
N GLY A 5 -29.21 3.39 -2.98
CA GLY A 5 -28.09 2.48 -2.80
C GLY A 5 -28.11 1.87 -1.39
N VAL A 6 -28.29 0.56 -1.27
CA VAL A 6 -28.26 -0.14 0.02
C VAL A 6 -26.80 -0.52 0.32
N VAL A 7 -26.23 0.02 1.39
CA VAL A 7 -24.94 -0.39 1.95
C VAL A 7 -25.23 -1.24 3.19
N LEU A 8 -24.92 -2.54 3.13
CA LEU A 8 -25.01 -3.45 4.26
C LEU A 8 -23.78 -3.25 5.18
N MET A 9 -24.04 -2.83 6.41
CA MET A 9 -23.05 -2.80 7.50
C MET A 9 -23.09 -4.12 8.29
N PRO A 10 -21.97 -4.55 8.91
CA PRO A 10 -21.90 -5.83 9.66
C PRO A 10 -22.80 -5.91 10.90
N SER A 11 -23.41 -4.80 11.33
CA SER A 11 -24.28 -4.71 12.51
C SER A 11 -25.79 -4.80 12.23
N GLY A 12 -26.20 -5.11 11.00
CA GLY A 12 -27.64 -5.31 10.67
C GLY A 12 -28.50 -4.04 10.71
N HIS A 13 -27.94 -2.86 10.89
CA HIS A 13 -28.67 -1.60 10.81
C HIS A 13 -28.54 -1.03 9.40
N CYS A 14 -29.67 -0.97 8.70
CA CYS A 14 -29.78 -0.31 7.40
C CYS A 14 -29.91 1.19 7.64
N THR A 15 -28.85 1.96 7.48
CA THR A 15 -28.94 3.41 7.36
C THR A 15 -29.06 3.75 5.89
N GLN A 16 -30.18 4.38 5.53
CA GLN A 16 -30.37 4.99 4.21
C GLN A 16 -29.41 6.18 4.12
N VAL A 17 -28.40 6.07 3.27
CA VAL A 17 -27.52 7.19 2.95
C VAL A 17 -28.12 7.86 1.71
N ASP A 18 -28.73 9.02 1.89
CA ASP A 18 -29.16 9.86 0.78
C ASP A 18 -27.89 10.43 0.09
N VAL A 19 -27.48 9.77 -1.00
CA VAL A 19 -26.38 10.25 -1.84
C VAL A 19 -26.86 11.53 -2.54
N ASN A 20 -26.16 12.63 -2.33
CA ASN A 20 -26.46 13.87 -3.04
C ASN A 20 -26.11 13.70 -4.53
N VAL A 21 -27.12 13.39 -5.34
CA VAL A 21 -27.00 13.07 -6.78
C VAL A 21 -26.33 14.21 -7.57
N ASN A 22 -26.44 15.46 -7.09
CA ASN A 22 -25.83 16.62 -7.78
C ASN A 22 -24.28 16.63 -7.71
N GLU A 23 -23.71 15.98 -6.75
CA GLU A 23 -22.27 15.98 -6.47
C GLU A 23 -21.55 14.82 -7.17
N LEU A 24 -22.14 13.64 -7.18
CA LEU A 24 -21.71 12.57 -8.09
C LEU A 24 -21.76 13.05 -9.54
N SER A 25 -22.77 13.84 -9.91
CA SER A 25 -22.86 14.45 -11.23
C SER A 25 -21.77 15.49 -11.52
N SER A 26 -21.12 16.05 -10.50
CA SER A 26 -20.00 16.99 -10.68
C SER A 26 -18.70 16.24 -11.02
N LEU A 27 -18.35 15.20 -10.27
CA LEU A 27 -17.18 14.35 -10.54
C LEU A 27 -17.32 13.63 -11.88
N GLU A 28 -18.51 13.11 -12.18
CA GLU A 28 -18.78 12.45 -13.45
C GLU A 28 -18.67 13.41 -14.62
N ARG A 29 -19.13 14.65 -14.48
CA ARG A 29 -18.97 15.70 -15.50
C ARG A 29 -17.50 16.07 -15.73
N GLU A 30 -16.70 16.19 -14.65
CA GLU A 30 -15.29 16.47 -14.75
C GLU A 30 -14.54 15.32 -15.44
N PHE A 31 -14.83 14.08 -15.03
CA PHE A 31 -14.27 12.90 -15.70
C PHE A 31 -14.62 12.88 -17.19
N ASN A 32 -15.89 13.02 -17.53
CA ASN A 32 -16.36 13.04 -18.91
C ASN A 32 -15.72 14.18 -19.71
N HIS A 33 -15.56 15.36 -19.10
CA HIS A 33 -14.87 16.49 -19.74
C HIS A 33 -13.40 16.15 -20.06
N LEU A 34 -12.65 15.56 -19.12
CA LEU A 34 -11.26 15.14 -19.36
C LEU A 34 -11.17 14.05 -20.44
N ASP A 35 -12.13 13.12 -20.45
CA ASP A 35 -12.16 12.02 -21.42
C ASP A 35 -12.54 12.49 -22.83
N GLU A 36 -13.60 13.26 -22.97
CA GLU A 36 -14.07 13.84 -24.23
C GLU A 36 -13.07 14.81 -24.84
N SER A 37 -12.44 15.66 -24.01
CA SER A 37 -11.41 16.59 -24.45
C SER A 37 -10.05 15.94 -24.68
N ARG A 38 -9.89 14.67 -24.34
CA ARG A 38 -8.61 13.93 -24.36
C ARG A 38 -7.49 14.63 -23.57
N SER A 39 -7.84 15.30 -22.47
CA SER A 39 -6.93 16.13 -21.68
C SER A 39 -6.19 15.38 -20.58
N TRP A 40 -6.34 14.06 -20.49
CA TRP A 40 -5.66 13.26 -19.47
C TRP A 40 -4.15 13.44 -19.44
N SER A 41 -3.51 13.54 -20.60
CA SER A 41 -2.05 13.76 -20.71
C SER A 41 -1.64 15.09 -20.12
N LEU A 42 -2.39 16.15 -20.41
CA LEU A 42 -2.13 17.49 -19.87
C LEU A 42 -2.36 17.54 -18.35
N PHE A 43 -3.42 16.91 -17.88
CA PHE A 43 -3.70 16.80 -16.45
C PHE A 43 -2.59 16.04 -15.71
N TYR A 44 -2.12 14.94 -16.29
CA TYR A 44 -0.99 14.17 -15.74
C TYR A 44 0.30 15.00 -15.70
N GLU A 45 0.60 15.77 -16.77
CA GLU A 45 1.76 16.66 -16.81
C GLU A 45 1.70 17.74 -15.72
N GLN A 46 0.53 18.30 -15.43
CA GLN A 46 0.35 19.25 -14.34
C GLN A 46 0.66 18.61 -12.97
N ILE A 47 0.19 17.38 -12.74
CA ILE A 47 0.50 16.61 -11.52
C ILE A 47 2.01 16.38 -11.42
N GLN A 48 2.66 15.93 -12.50
CA GLN A 48 4.11 15.68 -12.52
C GLN A 48 4.92 16.95 -12.22
N ASN A 49 4.54 18.09 -12.83
CA ASN A 49 5.22 19.36 -12.60
C ASN A 49 5.11 19.79 -11.14
N SER A 50 3.92 19.69 -10.55
CA SER A 50 3.71 19.99 -9.13
C SER A 50 4.52 19.04 -8.22
N ALA A 51 4.50 17.75 -8.50
CA ALA A 51 5.28 16.77 -7.75
C ALA A 51 6.78 17.03 -7.84
N THR A 52 7.29 17.39 -9.01
CA THR A 52 8.72 17.72 -9.22
C THR A 52 9.14 18.93 -8.38
N ILE A 53 8.32 19.98 -8.32
CA ILE A 53 8.60 21.17 -7.51
C ILE A 53 8.66 20.81 -6.02
N GLU A 54 7.73 20.02 -5.52
CA GLU A 54 7.71 19.63 -4.10
C GLU A 54 8.85 18.66 -3.77
N SER A 55 9.09 17.65 -4.61
CA SER A 55 10.14 16.67 -4.38
C SER A 55 11.55 17.28 -4.38
N SER A 56 11.76 18.36 -5.13
CA SER A 56 13.04 19.07 -5.15
C SER A 56 13.44 19.71 -3.81
N LYS A 57 12.49 19.82 -2.88
CA LYS A 57 12.70 20.36 -1.53
C LYS A 57 13.07 19.28 -0.50
N LEU A 58 12.97 18.00 -0.88
CA LEU A 58 13.14 16.86 0.01
C LEU A 58 14.54 16.26 -0.10
N SER A 59 15.04 15.72 1.00
CA SER A 59 16.36 15.10 1.09
C SER A 59 16.31 13.59 0.74
N LEU A 60 17.39 13.11 0.13
CA LEU A 60 17.61 11.69 -0.19
C LEU A 60 18.95 11.19 0.40
N SER A 61 19.46 11.88 1.40
CA SER A 61 20.81 11.66 1.94
C SER A 61 21.00 10.24 2.46
N ALA A 62 20.12 9.77 3.33
CA ALA A 62 20.22 8.43 3.92
C ALA A 62 20.21 7.32 2.86
N ALA A 63 19.36 7.43 1.84
CA ALA A 63 19.28 6.43 0.78
C ALA A 63 20.53 6.37 -0.12
N THR A 64 21.25 7.48 -0.24
CA THR A 64 22.43 7.62 -1.10
C THR A 64 23.76 7.35 -0.40
N GLU A 65 23.76 7.15 0.92
CA GLU A 65 24.93 6.72 1.67
C GLU A 65 25.46 5.38 1.15
N SER A 66 26.79 5.23 1.14
CA SER A 66 27.45 4.04 0.61
C SER A 66 26.97 2.73 1.24
N GLU A 67 26.68 2.78 2.53
CA GLU A 67 26.20 1.63 3.32
C GLU A 67 24.72 1.29 3.07
N ASN A 68 23.94 2.18 2.44
CA ASN A 68 22.52 1.97 2.18
C ASN A 68 22.19 1.68 0.70
N ARG A 69 23.09 2.03 -0.23
CA ARG A 69 22.82 1.84 -1.67
C ARG A 69 22.47 0.41 -2.06
N TRP A 70 23.13 -0.58 -1.46
CA TRP A 70 22.89 -1.99 -1.74
C TRP A 70 21.56 -2.52 -1.17
N LYS A 71 20.94 -1.74 -0.28
CA LYS A 71 19.62 -2.05 0.28
C LYS A 71 18.48 -1.63 -0.67
N ASN A 72 18.78 -0.90 -1.75
CA ASN A 72 17.79 -0.42 -2.72
C ASN A 72 17.71 -1.36 -3.92
N ARG A 73 16.49 -1.80 -4.27
CA ARG A 73 16.25 -2.66 -5.45
C ARG A 73 16.48 -1.90 -6.75
N TYR A 74 16.09 -0.64 -6.80
CA TYR A 74 16.25 0.26 -7.93
C TYR A 74 17.03 1.49 -7.48
N ARG A 75 17.99 1.90 -8.30
CA ARG A 75 18.92 2.98 -7.96
C ARG A 75 18.23 4.34 -7.82
N ASP A 76 17.18 4.54 -8.59
CA ASP A 76 16.42 5.78 -8.76
C ASP A 76 15.09 5.81 -8.02
N ILE A 77 14.70 4.70 -7.37
CA ILE A 77 13.49 4.63 -6.55
C ILE A 77 13.91 4.46 -5.10
N ILE A 78 14.06 5.58 -4.42
CA ILE A 78 14.60 5.65 -3.06
C ILE A 78 13.73 6.56 -2.18
N PRO A 79 13.65 6.30 -0.87
CA PRO A 79 12.80 7.05 0.05
C PRO A 79 13.39 8.43 0.38
N TYR A 80 12.50 9.41 0.59
CA TYR A 80 12.85 10.71 1.13
C TYR A 80 13.11 10.63 2.64
N ASP A 81 14.11 11.37 3.11
CA ASP A 81 14.54 11.35 4.53
C ASP A 81 13.42 11.78 5.47
N GLU A 82 12.55 12.71 5.03
CA GLU A 82 11.47 13.28 5.83
C GLU A 82 10.32 12.30 6.11
N THR A 83 10.17 11.27 5.27
CA THR A 83 9.03 10.35 5.36
C THR A 83 9.45 8.88 5.46
N ARG A 84 10.76 8.58 5.40
CA ARG A 84 11.22 7.20 5.48
C ARG A 84 10.89 6.54 6.81
N VAL A 85 10.72 5.25 6.79
CA VAL A 85 10.63 4.43 8.00
C VAL A 85 12.03 4.28 8.59
N LEU A 86 12.15 4.49 9.89
CA LEU A 86 13.39 4.30 10.65
C LEU A 86 13.31 2.98 11.41
N LEU A 87 14.29 2.11 11.22
CA LEU A 87 14.44 0.87 12.00
C LEU A 87 15.19 1.14 13.29
N GLN A 88 14.80 0.44 14.35
CA GLN A 88 15.52 0.48 15.65
C GLN A 88 16.55 -0.65 15.66
N SER A 89 17.70 -0.44 15.02
CA SER A 89 18.77 -1.42 14.98
C SER A 89 20.12 -0.78 15.23
N GLU A 90 20.86 -1.31 16.21
CA GLU A 90 22.23 -0.88 16.49
C GLU A 90 23.26 -1.48 15.53
N SER A 91 22.97 -2.63 14.95
CA SER A 91 23.95 -3.40 14.17
C SER A 91 23.87 -3.20 12.67
N THR A 92 22.67 -2.96 12.10
CA THR A 92 22.43 -2.88 10.64
C THR A 92 22.08 -1.48 10.16
N GLY A 93 22.05 -0.50 11.07
CA GLY A 93 21.59 0.86 10.79
C GLY A 93 20.07 0.96 10.72
N ASP A 94 19.57 2.18 10.59
CA ASP A 94 18.16 2.53 10.67
C ASP A 94 17.45 2.50 9.29
N TYR A 95 18.17 2.14 8.22
CA TYR A 95 17.69 2.32 6.86
C TYR A 95 16.95 1.10 6.30
N ILE A 96 15.76 1.37 5.80
CA ILE A 96 15.01 0.50 4.90
C ILE A 96 14.39 1.35 3.77
N ASN A 97 14.27 0.78 2.55
CA ASN A 97 13.56 1.44 1.46
C ASN A 97 12.04 1.33 1.69
N ALA A 98 11.52 2.21 2.51
CA ALA A 98 10.12 2.31 2.89
C ALA A 98 9.76 3.73 3.32
N ASN A 99 8.57 4.20 2.95
CA ASN A 99 8.05 5.51 3.33
C ASN A 99 6.68 5.40 4.00
N TYR A 100 6.42 6.27 4.96
CA TYR A 100 5.07 6.53 5.41
C TYR A 100 4.32 7.37 4.37
N VAL A 101 3.08 6.96 4.11
CA VAL A 101 2.13 7.73 3.30
C VAL A 101 0.91 8.04 4.14
N LYS A 102 0.59 9.31 4.25
CA LYS A 102 -0.59 9.83 4.93
C LYS A 102 -1.14 11.03 4.16
N VAL A 103 -2.43 11.26 4.28
CA VAL A 103 -3.13 12.41 3.69
C VAL A 103 -3.89 13.10 4.81
N ASN A 104 -3.69 14.40 4.95
CA ASN A 104 -4.30 15.17 6.06
C ASN A 104 -5.83 15.15 6.00
N GLU A 105 -6.39 15.05 4.81
CA GLU A 105 -7.83 14.97 4.54
C GLU A 105 -8.45 13.64 4.97
N VAL A 106 -7.62 12.61 5.19
CA VAL A 106 -8.06 11.29 5.67
C VAL A 106 -7.15 10.83 6.81
N PRO A 107 -7.23 11.47 7.98
CA PRO A 107 -6.30 11.21 9.09
C PRO A 107 -6.36 9.79 9.65
N SER A 108 -7.46 9.07 9.41
CA SER A 108 -7.59 7.65 9.78
C SER A 108 -6.77 6.72 8.86
N ARG A 109 -6.17 7.22 7.78
CA ARG A 109 -5.40 6.44 6.82
C ARG A 109 -3.92 6.74 6.93
N ARG A 110 -3.15 5.71 7.21
CA ARG A 110 -1.70 5.73 7.16
C ARG A 110 -1.19 4.41 6.61
N TYR A 111 -0.24 4.49 5.70
CA TYR A 111 0.35 3.31 5.06
C TYR A 111 1.86 3.37 5.16
N ILE A 112 2.49 2.21 5.00
CA ILE A 112 3.90 2.11 4.65
C ILE A 112 3.99 1.55 3.24
N LEU A 113 4.56 2.32 2.31
CA LEU A 113 4.90 1.85 0.98
C LEU A 113 6.37 1.44 0.95
N THR A 114 6.66 0.23 0.48
CA THR A 114 8.02 -0.31 0.44
C THR A 114 8.27 -1.12 -0.83
N GLN A 115 9.53 -1.26 -1.18
CA GLN A 115 9.95 -2.16 -2.26
C GLN A 115 9.71 -3.63 -1.91
N GLY A 116 9.62 -4.50 -2.90
CA GLY A 116 9.70 -5.95 -2.67
C GLY A 116 11.04 -6.31 -2.03
N PRO A 117 11.08 -7.03 -0.89
CA PRO A 117 12.31 -7.38 -0.19
C PRO A 117 13.37 -8.00 -1.10
N LEU A 118 14.64 -7.67 -0.84
CA LEU A 118 15.82 -8.30 -1.43
C LEU A 118 16.29 -9.44 -0.51
N PRO A 119 17.13 -10.37 -1.00
CA PRO A 119 17.71 -11.41 -0.13
C PRO A 119 18.39 -10.82 1.12
N GLN A 120 19.10 -9.71 0.94
CA GLN A 120 19.84 -9.03 2.00
C GLN A 120 18.99 -8.07 2.86
N THR A 121 17.75 -7.76 2.47
CA THR A 121 16.87 -6.84 3.22
C THR A 121 15.63 -7.51 3.80
N VAL A 122 15.48 -8.82 3.63
CA VAL A 122 14.31 -9.56 4.14
C VAL A 122 14.19 -9.49 5.66
N VAL A 123 15.32 -9.49 6.37
CA VAL A 123 15.36 -9.34 7.84
C VAL A 123 14.90 -7.96 8.24
N HIS A 124 15.40 -6.90 7.58
CA HIS A 124 14.95 -5.51 7.81
C HIS A 124 13.44 -5.34 7.55
N PHE A 125 12.92 -6.04 6.52
CA PHE A 125 11.48 -6.01 6.23
C PHE A 125 10.66 -6.59 7.40
N TRP A 126 11.05 -7.75 7.93
CA TRP A 126 10.34 -8.35 9.05
C TRP A 126 10.51 -7.55 10.35
N GLN A 127 11.70 -6.99 10.57
CA GLN A 127 11.94 -6.05 11.67
C GLN A 127 10.97 -4.85 11.57
N MET A 128 10.87 -4.21 10.40
CA MET A 128 9.90 -3.12 10.17
C MET A 128 8.47 -3.55 10.48
N VAL A 129 8.04 -4.72 10.02
CA VAL A 129 6.69 -5.26 10.27
C VAL A 129 6.39 -5.33 11.76
N LEU A 130 7.35 -5.84 12.55
CA LEU A 130 7.20 -6.02 14.01
C LEU A 130 7.27 -4.67 14.74
N GLU A 131 8.23 -3.81 14.42
CA GLU A 131 8.38 -2.49 15.06
C GLU A 131 7.17 -1.58 14.80
N GLN A 132 6.61 -1.65 13.59
CA GLN A 132 5.42 -0.89 13.22
C GLN A 132 4.12 -1.58 13.65
N LYS A 133 4.20 -2.77 14.23
CA LYS A 133 3.05 -3.60 14.66
C LYS A 133 2.01 -3.76 13.56
N SER A 134 2.46 -3.82 12.30
CA SER A 134 1.58 -3.92 11.14
C SER A 134 0.90 -5.28 11.12
N SER A 135 -0.42 -5.29 11.12
CA SER A 135 -1.22 -6.52 11.08
C SER A 135 -1.59 -6.98 9.67
N VAL A 136 -1.31 -6.14 8.65
CA VAL A 136 -1.65 -6.41 7.24
C VAL A 136 -0.49 -6.08 6.33
N ILE A 137 -0.19 -7.01 5.42
CA ILE A 137 0.74 -6.82 4.29
C ILE A 137 -0.03 -7.04 2.99
N ILE A 138 0.12 -6.12 2.04
CA ILE A 138 -0.51 -6.17 0.73
C ILE A 138 0.59 -6.23 -0.33
N MET A 139 0.74 -7.39 -0.97
CA MET A 139 1.70 -7.65 -2.05
C MET A 139 0.99 -7.62 -3.40
N LEU A 140 1.43 -6.74 -4.30
CA LEU A 140 0.78 -6.46 -5.58
C LEU A 140 1.57 -6.93 -6.81
N ASN A 141 2.53 -7.83 -6.63
CA ASN A 141 3.36 -8.38 -7.70
C ASN A 141 3.62 -9.86 -7.49
N ARG A 142 4.10 -10.54 -8.53
CA ARG A 142 4.66 -11.90 -8.41
C ARG A 142 6.12 -11.83 -7.98
N PHE A 143 6.65 -12.95 -7.45
CA PHE A 143 8.08 -13.05 -7.18
C PHE A 143 8.93 -12.89 -8.43
N THR A 144 8.46 -13.44 -9.55
CA THR A 144 9.11 -13.33 -10.85
C THR A 144 8.10 -12.88 -11.89
N GLU A 145 8.46 -11.88 -12.69
CA GLU A 145 7.65 -11.36 -13.79
C GLU A 145 8.55 -11.22 -15.03
N LYS A 146 8.09 -11.75 -16.17
CA LYS A 146 8.84 -11.75 -17.44
C LYS A 146 10.31 -12.21 -17.28
N GLY A 147 10.54 -13.25 -16.46
CA GLY A 147 11.87 -13.80 -16.20
C GLY A 147 12.75 -12.99 -15.24
N THR A 148 12.26 -11.87 -14.71
CA THR A 148 13.00 -11.02 -13.79
C THR A 148 12.47 -11.18 -12.37
N ILE A 149 13.36 -11.33 -11.38
CA ILE A 149 13.01 -11.38 -9.95
C ILE A 149 12.56 -9.99 -9.50
N LYS A 150 11.31 -9.90 -9.07
CA LYS A 150 10.65 -8.66 -8.62
C LYS A 150 10.54 -8.56 -7.09
N CYS A 151 10.65 -9.68 -6.40
CA CYS A 151 10.61 -9.75 -4.95
C CYS A 151 11.31 -11.03 -4.49
N PHE A 152 12.05 -10.97 -3.40
CA PHE A 152 12.58 -12.17 -2.76
C PHE A 152 11.47 -12.91 -2.01
N ASN A 153 11.60 -14.21 -1.89
CA ASN A 153 10.63 -15.02 -1.16
C ASN A 153 10.79 -14.80 0.35
N TYR A 154 9.93 -13.98 0.94
CA TYR A 154 10.01 -13.58 2.34
C TYR A 154 8.99 -14.29 3.26
N PHE A 155 8.10 -15.11 2.72
CA PHE A 155 7.11 -15.88 3.48
C PHE A 155 6.94 -17.29 2.91
N PRO A 156 6.49 -18.28 3.72
CA PRO A 156 6.25 -19.63 3.24
C PRO A 156 5.09 -19.70 2.24
N LEU A 157 5.28 -20.48 1.17
CA LEU A 157 4.28 -20.59 0.09
C LEU A 157 3.15 -21.56 0.39
N ASN A 158 3.37 -22.50 1.31
CA ASN A 158 2.38 -23.49 1.66
C ASN A 158 2.00 -23.42 3.14
N PRO A 159 0.75 -23.75 3.49
CA PRO A 159 0.33 -23.85 4.88
C PRO A 159 1.20 -24.84 5.68
N GLN A 160 1.37 -24.55 6.95
CA GLN A 160 2.17 -25.31 7.93
C GLN A 160 3.68 -25.34 7.65
N GLN A 161 4.15 -24.57 6.66
CA GLN A 161 5.59 -24.37 6.44
C GLN A 161 6.10 -23.17 7.24
N THR A 162 7.34 -23.29 7.72
CA THR A 162 8.08 -22.22 8.38
C THR A 162 9.29 -21.87 7.55
N LEU A 163 9.54 -20.58 7.40
CA LEU A 163 10.71 -20.01 6.77
C LEU A 163 11.54 -19.31 7.84
N THR A 164 12.85 -19.61 7.87
CA THR A 164 13.82 -18.93 8.72
C THR A 164 14.84 -18.22 7.83
N PHE A 165 15.43 -17.17 8.34
CA PHE A 165 16.40 -16.36 7.59
C PHE A 165 17.77 -16.50 8.27
N PRO A 166 18.85 -16.73 7.48
CA PRO A 166 20.21 -16.80 8.05
C PRO A 166 20.53 -15.56 8.88
N GLU A 167 21.22 -15.78 9.99
CA GLU A 167 21.66 -14.69 10.90
C GLU A 167 20.50 -13.82 11.45
N SER A 168 19.30 -14.38 11.51
CA SER A 168 18.10 -13.70 11.98
C SER A 168 17.42 -14.50 13.09
N THR A 169 16.83 -13.78 14.00
CA THR A 169 15.98 -14.34 15.09
C THR A 169 14.52 -14.49 14.66
N PHE A 170 14.20 -14.13 13.42
CA PHE A 170 12.82 -14.22 12.91
C PHE A 170 12.55 -15.57 12.23
N SER A 171 11.39 -16.13 12.58
CA SER A 171 10.78 -17.22 11.83
C SER A 171 9.38 -16.84 11.39
N VAL A 172 9.00 -17.24 10.19
CA VAL A 172 7.68 -16.96 9.62
C VAL A 172 6.99 -18.24 9.25
N THR A 173 5.83 -18.49 9.81
CA THR A 173 5.02 -19.66 9.55
C THR A 173 3.74 -19.27 8.80
N CYS A 174 3.42 -19.98 7.73
CA CYS A 174 2.12 -19.85 7.08
C CYS A 174 1.11 -20.75 7.82
N ILE A 175 0.20 -20.15 8.57
CA ILE A 175 -0.82 -20.88 9.33
C ILE A 175 -1.93 -21.38 8.42
N SER A 176 -2.41 -20.52 7.50
CA SER A 176 -3.49 -20.84 6.57
C SER A 176 -3.38 -20.05 5.29
N GLU A 177 -3.99 -20.56 4.23
CA GLU A 177 -4.15 -19.87 2.95
C GLU A 177 -5.57 -20.04 2.44
N GLU A 178 -6.16 -18.95 1.96
CA GLU A 178 -7.41 -18.93 1.21
C GLU A 178 -7.16 -18.37 -0.19
N ASN A 179 -7.46 -19.15 -1.23
CA ASN A 179 -7.31 -18.73 -2.62
C ASN A 179 -8.63 -18.13 -3.15
N LYS A 180 -8.61 -16.87 -3.53
CA LYS A 180 -9.73 -16.11 -4.12
C LYS A 180 -9.66 -16.05 -5.64
N GLY A 181 -8.78 -16.81 -6.29
CA GLY A 181 -8.60 -16.85 -7.74
C GLY A 181 -7.66 -15.76 -8.28
N PHE A 182 -7.91 -14.50 -8.01
CA PHE A 182 -7.05 -13.37 -8.42
C PHE A 182 -6.00 -13.01 -7.38
N TYR A 183 -6.25 -13.31 -6.13
CA TYR A 183 -5.35 -13.11 -5.00
C TYR A 183 -5.51 -14.23 -3.98
N ALA A 184 -4.52 -14.36 -3.11
CA ALA A 184 -4.55 -15.27 -1.97
C ALA A 184 -4.48 -14.46 -0.68
N ILE A 185 -5.17 -14.93 0.35
CA ILE A 185 -5.11 -14.40 1.71
C ILE A 185 -4.42 -15.44 2.58
N ARG A 186 -3.32 -15.07 3.23
CA ARG A 186 -2.59 -15.95 4.16
C ARG A 186 -2.63 -15.38 5.55
N THR A 187 -2.77 -16.24 6.54
CA THR A 187 -2.43 -15.89 7.91
C THR A 187 -0.99 -16.33 8.15
N LEU A 188 -0.12 -15.35 8.36
CA LEU A 188 1.27 -15.57 8.72
C LEU A 188 1.46 -15.35 10.22
N GLU A 189 2.31 -16.15 10.83
CA GLU A 189 2.76 -15.97 12.20
C GLU A 189 4.27 -15.74 12.18
N VAL A 190 4.68 -14.60 12.72
CA VAL A 190 6.08 -14.21 12.84
C VAL A 190 6.48 -14.33 14.30
N VAL A 191 7.56 -15.03 14.56
CA VAL A 191 8.12 -15.19 15.90
C VAL A 191 9.53 -14.61 15.91
N ASN A 192 9.79 -13.75 16.89
CA ASN A 192 11.15 -13.32 17.23
C ASN A 192 11.65 -14.21 18.38
N SER A 193 12.66 -15.04 18.14
CA SER A 193 13.19 -15.97 19.13
C SER A 193 13.92 -15.31 20.29
N ASP A 194 14.43 -14.09 20.11
CA ASP A 194 15.13 -13.36 21.18
C ASP A 194 14.16 -12.77 22.21
N THR A 195 13.03 -12.24 21.74
CA THR A 195 12.01 -11.62 22.62
C THR A 195 10.84 -12.56 22.93
N ASN A 196 10.72 -13.70 22.25
CA ASN A 196 9.55 -14.58 22.26
C ASN A 196 8.24 -13.87 21.84
N GLU A 197 8.35 -12.73 21.19
CA GLU A 197 7.19 -12.05 20.64
C GLU A 197 6.65 -12.81 19.42
N THR A 198 5.33 -12.95 19.41
CA THR A 198 4.61 -13.57 18.29
C THR A 198 3.62 -12.56 17.74
N HIS A 199 3.66 -12.34 16.43
CA HIS A 199 2.78 -11.44 15.74
C HIS A 199 2.06 -12.12 14.58
N ARG A 200 0.74 -11.95 14.50
CA ARG A 200 -0.08 -12.51 13.41
C ARG A 200 -0.40 -11.44 12.39
N ILE A 201 -0.24 -11.81 11.13
CA ILE A 201 -0.35 -10.90 9.98
C ILE A 201 -1.27 -11.53 8.97
N GLN A 202 -2.19 -10.73 8.43
CA GLN A 202 -2.92 -11.08 7.22
C GLN A 202 -2.15 -10.60 5.99
N HIS A 203 -1.73 -11.53 5.16
CA HIS A 203 -0.96 -11.28 3.96
C HIS A 203 -1.85 -11.46 2.73
N PHE A 204 -2.10 -10.37 2.02
CA PHE A 204 -2.90 -10.31 0.79
C PHE A 204 -1.95 -10.30 -0.41
N HIS A 205 -2.01 -11.32 -1.25
CA HIS A 205 -1.11 -11.45 -2.39
C HIS A 205 -1.89 -11.43 -3.71
N TYR A 206 -1.91 -10.28 -4.39
CA TYR A 206 -2.52 -10.11 -5.69
C TYR A 206 -1.54 -10.48 -6.80
N THR A 207 -1.90 -11.47 -7.64
CA THR A 207 -0.98 -12.07 -8.63
C THR A 207 -1.35 -11.77 -10.08
N ARG A 208 -2.42 -11.02 -10.33
CA ARG A 208 -2.97 -10.78 -11.67
C ARG A 208 -2.74 -9.37 -12.20
N TRP A 209 -2.01 -8.53 -11.48
CA TRP A 209 -1.62 -7.22 -11.99
C TRP A 209 -0.45 -7.37 -12.97
N PRO A 210 -0.61 -6.97 -14.25
CA PRO A 210 0.46 -7.11 -15.23
C PRO A 210 1.66 -6.21 -14.87
N ASP A 211 2.86 -6.64 -15.29
CA ASP A 211 4.05 -5.78 -15.24
C ASP A 211 3.90 -4.73 -16.34
N PHE A 212 3.68 -3.50 -15.97
CA PHE A 212 3.17 -2.38 -16.78
C PHE A 212 1.69 -2.53 -17.16
N GLY A 213 0.95 -1.45 -17.01
CA GLY A 213 -0.49 -1.36 -17.29
C GLY A 213 -1.35 -1.53 -16.04
N VAL A 214 -2.61 -1.83 -16.28
CA VAL A 214 -3.66 -1.93 -15.26
C VAL A 214 -4.22 -3.37 -15.22
N PRO A 215 -4.88 -3.78 -14.14
CA PRO A 215 -5.56 -5.07 -14.09
C PRO A 215 -6.63 -5.18 -15.18
N ASP A 216 -6.69 -6.33 -15.85
CA ASP A 216 -7.72 -6.62 -16.88
C ASP A 216 -9.14 -6.52 -16.31
N TYR A 217 -9.29 -6.80 -15.02
CA TYR A 217 -10.55 -6.76 -14.30
C TYR A 217 -10.44 -5.84 -13.08
N PRO A 218 -10.85 -4.58 -13.17
CA PRO A 218 -10.86 -3.65 -12.04
C PRO A 218 -11.61 -4.18 -10.81
N SER A 219 -12.68 -4.95 -11.03
CA SER A 219 -13.47 -5.60 -9.96
C SER A 219 -12.63 -6.51 -9.07
N SER A 220 -11.62 -7.21 -9.61
CA SER A 220 -10.77 -8.11 -8.83
C SER A 220 -9.89 -7.34 -7.84
N MET A 221 -9.42 -6.16 -8.24
CA MET A 221 -8.65 -5.26 -7.39
C MET A 221 -9.55 -4.62 -6.32
N LEU A 222 -10.78 -4.25 -6.68
CA LEU A 222 -11.76 -3.73 -5.72
C LEU A 222 -12.15 -4.80 -4.69
N ASN A 223 -12.31 -6.06 -5.10
CA ASN A 223 -12.58 -7.16 -4.19
C ASN A 223 -11.43 -7.37 -3.19
N LEU A 224 -10.18 -7.31 -3.65
CA LEU A 224 -9.01 -7.31 -2.75
C LEU A 224 -9.10 -6.16 -1.74
N LEU A 225 -9.35 -4.94 -2.21
CA LEU A 225 -9.46 -3.77 -1.34
C LEU A 225 -10.58 -3.92 -0.30
N TRP A 226 -11.74 -4.45 -0.70
CA TRP A 226 -12.84 -4.70 0.25
C TRP A 226 -12.48 -5.76 1.30
N ASP A 227 -11.77 -6.82 0.92
CA ASP A 227 -11.32 -7.83 1.88
C ASP A 227 -10.28 -7.25 2.84
N VAL A 228 -9.36 -6.40 2.35
CA VAL A 228 -8.42 -5.66 3.21
C VAL A 228 -9.16 -4.73 4.17
N ARG A 229 -10.13 -3.94 3.69
CA ARG A 229 -10.95 -3.04 4.53
C ARG A 229 -11.71 -3.79 5.63
N ARG A 230 -12.19 -5.00 5.35
CA ARG A 230 -12.90 -5.83 6.35
C ARG A 230 -12.03 -6.24 7.53
N THR A 231 -10.71 -6.21 7.40
CA THR A 231 -9.81 -6.47 8.54
C THR A 231 -9.84 -5.35 9.59
N GLY A 232 -10.25 -4.14 9.20
CA GLY A 232 -10.16 -2.93 10.02
C GLY A 232 -8.78 -2.29 10.06
N ALA A 233 -7.73 -2.97 9.54
CA ALA A 233 -6.35 -2.51 9.65
C ALA A 233 -6.06 -1.21 8.89
N LEU A 234 -6.84 -0.88 7.86
CA LEU A 234 -6.68 0.40 7.16
C LEU A 234 -7.20 1.59 7.99
N ASP A 235 -8.01 1.36 9.00
CA ASP A 235 -8.58 2.38 9.89
C ASP A 235 -7.74 2.59 11.16
N ASP A 236 -6.57 1.94 11.26
CA ASP A 236 -5.63 2.04 12.38
C ASP A 236 -4.34 2.77 11.94
N PRO A 237 -4.26 4.10 12.10
CA PRO A 237 -3.08 4.87 11.69
C PRO A 237 -1.85 4.64 12.58
N ASP A 238 -2.02 4.10 13.78
CA ASP A 238 -0.92 3.82 14.71
C ASP A 238 -0.15 2.55 14.33
N HIS A 239 -0.84 1.61 13.65
CA HIS A 239 -0.26 0.36 13.15
C HIS A 239 -0.44 0.26 11.63
N PRO A 240 0.30 1.05 10.84
CA PRO A 240 0.03 1.24 9.42
C PRO A 240 0.16 -0.05 8.63
N SER A 241 -0.77 -0.27 7.70
CA SER A 241 -0.70 -1.40 6.76
C SER A 241 0.45 -1.22 5.78
N ILE A 242 1.16 -2.31 5.49
CA ILE A 242 2.29 -2.31 4.57
C ILE A 242 1.79 -2.69 3.17
N VAL A 243 2.13 -1.86 2.18
CA VAL A 243 1.79 -2.08 0.76
C VAL A 243 3.09 -2.14 -0.03
N HIS A 244 3.30 -3.21 -0.78
CA HIS A 244 4.46 -3.31 -1.64
C HIS A 244 4.15 -3.92 -3.01
N CYS A 245 4.99 -3.59 -3.96
CA CYS A 245 5.09 -4.26 -5.23
C CYS A 245 6.57 -4.58 -5.51
N SER A 246 7.10 -4.34 -6.69
CA SER A 246 8.55 -4.49 -6.93
C SER A 246 9.32 -3.26 -6.44
N ALA A 247 8.98 -2.07 -6.93
CA ALA A 247 9.61 -0.81 -6.54
C ALA A 247 8.93 -0.13 -5.33
N GLY A 248 7.69 -0.51 -5.02
CA GLY A 248 6.92 0.08 -3.93
C GLY A 248 6.16 1.35 -4.29
N VAL A 249 6.18 1.80 -5.54
CA VAL A 249 5.61 3.10 -5.93
C VAL A 249 4.46 2.99 -6.94
N GLY A 250 4.55 2.20 -7.99
CA GLY A 250 3.54 2.13 -9.05
C GLY A 250 2.24 1.47 -8.58
N ARG A 251 2.20 0.12 -8.57
CA ARG A 251 1.01 -0.66 -8.13
C ARG A 251 0.62 -0.32 -6.70
N SER A 252 1.60 -0.14 -5.82
CA SER A 252 1.38 0.24 -4.41
C SER A 252 0.75 1.62 -4.30
N GLY A 253 1.26 2.61 -5.02
CA GLY A 253 0.69 3.95 -5.08
C GLY A 253 -0.73 3.94 -5.63
N THR A 254 -0.99 3.19 -6.71
CA THR A 254 -2.33 3.05 -7.30
C THR A 254 -3.32 2.45 -6.29
N PHE A 255 -2.93 1.39 -5.56
CA PHE A 255 -3.78 0.79 -4.53
C PHE A 255 -4.17 1.81 -3.46
N VAL A 256 -3.18 2.52 -2.92
CA VAL A 256 -3.39 3.53 -1.87
C VAL A 256 -4.24 4.69 -2.38
N LEU A 257 -3.99 5.19 -3.59
CA LEU A 257 -4.80 6.25 -4.19
C LEU A 257 -6.27 5.84 -4.36
N ILE A 258 -6.54 4.61 -4.79
CA ILE A 258 -7.91 4.10 -4.91
C ILE A 258 -8.57 4.02 -3.53
N ASP A 259 -7.88 3.51 -2.50
CA ASP A 259 -8.44 3.45 -1.15
C ASP A 259 -8.73 4.84 -0.60
N LEU A 260 -7.79 5.77 -0.74
CA LEU A 260 -7.97 7.15 -0.31
C LEU A 260 -9.13 7.82 -1.05
N ALA A 261 -9.19 7.73 -2.39
CA ALA A 261 -10.25 8.32 -3.18
C ALA A 261 -11.63 7.78 -2.77
N LEU A 262 -11.78 6.46 -2.60
CA LEU A 262 -13.05 5.87 -2.16
C LEU A 262 -13.40 6.25 -0.71
N THR A 263 -12.41 6.47 0.13
CA THR A 263 -12.62 6.94 1.50
C THR A 263 -13.07 8.39 1.51
N MET A 264 -12.42 9.24 0.70
CA MET A 264 -12.76 10.65 0.54
C MET A 264 -14.16 10.83 -0.05
N VAL A 265 -14.50 10.10 -1.10
CA VAL A 265 -15.86 10.11 -1.65
C VAL A 265 -16.89 9.79 -0.58
N ARG A 266 -16.60 8.86 0.31
CA ARG A 266 -17.46 8.54 1.45
C ARG A 266 -17.55 9.69 2.44
N PHE A 267 -16.47 10.41 2.72
CA PHE A 267 -16.47 11.60 3.59
C PHE A 267 -17.08 12.82 2.90
N ILE A 268 -16.88 13.00 1.61
CA ILE A 268 -17.43 14.14 0.83
C ILE A 268 -18.94 14.06 0.71
N LEU A 269 -19.52 12.88 0.71
CA LEU A 269 -20.96 12.70 0.86
C LEU A 269 -21.46 13.25 2.22
N PHE A 270 -20.54 13.55 3.15
CA PHE A 270 -20.83 14.18 4.43
C PHE A 270 -20.34 15.64 4.55
N ASP A 271 -19.31 16.10 3.76
CA ASP A 271 -18.84 17.50 3.87
C ASP A 271 -18.04 17.94 2.63
N PHE A 272 -18.60 18.86 1.85
CA PHE A 272 -18.22 19.17 0.46
C PHE A 272 -17.14 20.25 0.27
N THR A 273 -16.65 20.87 1.32
CA THR A 273 -15.73 22.02 1.20
C THR A 273 -14.26 21.64 0.90
N TYR A 274 -13.91 20.37 0.91
CA TYR A 274 -12.52 19.90 0.96
C TYR A 274 -11.84 19.54 -0.36
N PHE A 275 -12.59 19.33 -1.46
CA PHE A 275 -11.99 18.78 -2.70
C PHE A 275 -11.01 19.68 -3.45
N LYS A 276 -11.01 20.99 -3.18
CA LYS A 276 -10.16 21.96 -3.90
C LYS A 276 -8.71 22.06 -3.40
N SER A 277 -8.37 21.43 -2.29
CA SER A 277 -7.06 21.54 -1.65
C SER A 277 -6.23 20.25 -1.59
N ILE A 278 -6.65 19.20 -2.31
CA ILE A 278 -5.95 17.93 -2.25
C ILE A 278 -4.71 17.97 -3.12
N SER A 279 -3.59 18.29 -2.49
CA SER A 279 -2.27 17.95 -2.99
C SER A 279 -1.92 16.55 -2.50
N ILE A 280 -2.32 15.53 -3.27
CA ILE A 280 -1.89 14.15 -2.97
C ILE A 280 -0.42 14.05 -3.37
N TYR A 281 0.46 14.24 -2.40
CA TYR A 281 1.90 14.03 -2.58
C TYR A 281 2.19 12.53 -2.50
N VAL A 282 1.82 11.78 -3.53
CA VAL A 282 2.40 10.48 -3.80
C VAL A 282 3.61 10.74 -4.67
N PHE A 283 4.76 10.95 -4.03
CA PHE A 283 6.02 11.11 -4.74
C PHE A 283 6.44 9.76 -5.32
N PHE A 284 6.47 9.69 -6.63
CA PHE A 284 7.03 8.59 -7.40
C PHE A 284 8.48 8.90 -7.79
#